data_268831362fc93aae580cddfbff7936f4
#
_entry.id   268831362fc93aae580cddfbff7936f4
#
_cell.length_a   1.000
_cell.length_b   1.000
_cell.length_c   1.000
_cell.angle_alpha   90.00
_cell.angle_beta   90.00
_cell.angle_gamma   90.00
#
_symmetry.space_group_name_H-M   'P 1'
#
loop_
_entity.id
_entity.type
_entity.pdbx_description
1 polymer ?
#
loop_
_entity_poly.entity_id
_entity_poly.type
_entity_poly.pdbx_seq_one_letter_code
_entity_poly.pdbx_strand_id
1 'polypeptide(L)'
;MQKSKIISALDSFPKVELEDIRHFFGADVPSRVRKSEFVDRLGAYIVEKPQQWLGKMLERDLRLLKLLVDAGPEVPVYLDYPDFPSVLETVKLLGSDTSDENFRGVWLPHEMYDIVAGHIDDALRIGEADGSFELERAALGYLNLYGVLTIEEFYDAMVDYCEWSQRWDVETFAQKLSGSPVLKLCRLDISGAPYVCAPSIFDPEEIVSGRKEYDVKEYRQFTPAEALEAGKGSPYFVFGLGTPEGKRLVEMLVNLGYSGDELVREEHDIWMNAQMTGGEDSTEAIFSAVSRMQDKIEAFEDYNACMEVVAAYANCLPKWLLLGHSANEVNCLKVILQSEEDPVSAMIRKNPLMGLYIRPVPADDPCPCGSGISYRFCHGRNLS
;
A
#
# COMPACT_ATOMS: atom_id res chain seq x y z
N MET A 1 11.64 44.17 -0.31
CA MET A 1 10.73 43.15 0.20
C MET A 1 11.48 41.84 0.24
N GLN A 2 11.72 41.29 1.39
CA GLN A 2 12.38 39.98 1.53
C GLN A 2 11.40 38.95 0.96
N LYS A 3 11.81 38.17 -0.05
CA LYS A 3 11.00 37.06 -0.56
C LYS A 3 10.75 36.09 0.60
N SER A 4 9.52 35.61 0.75
CA SER A 4 9.21 34.60 1.77
C SER A 4 10.08 33.37 1.55
N LYS A 5 10.38 32.64 2.60
CA LYS A 5 11.17 31.38 2.49
C LYS A 5 10.47 30.39 1.57
N ILE A 6 9.13 30.33 1.60
CA ILE A 6 8.32 29.47 0.73
C ILE A 6 8.51 29.84 -0.74
N ILE A 7 8.43 31.14 -1.11
CA ILE A 7 8.64 31.59 -2.47
C ILE A 7 10.06 31.27 -2.95
N SER A 8 11.04 31.45 -2.06
CA SER A 8 12.44 31.11 -2.37
C SER A 8 12.65 29.62 -2.58
N ALA A 9 11.99 28.78 -1.80
CA ALA A 9 12.02 27.32 -1.98
C ALA A 9 11.36 26.91 -3.31
N LEU A 10 10.18 27.42 -3.61
CA LEU A 10 9.48 27.15 -4.88
C LEU A 10 10.29 27.62 -6.10
N ASP A 11 10.99 28.76 -6.02
CA ASP A 11 11.79 29.28 -7.12
C ASP A 11 12.99 28.37 -7.49
N SER A 12 13.41 27.49 -6.59
CA SER A 12 14.47 26.52 -6.86
C SER A 12 14.05 25.37 -7.80
N PHE A 13 12.76 25.09 -7.91
CA PHE A 13 12.24 23.99 -8.73
C PHE A 13 12.12 24.36 -10.21
N PRO A 14 12.39 23.42 -11.14
CA PRO A 14 12.03 23.59 -12.54
C PRO A 14 10.51 23.70 -12.72
N LYS A 15 10.06 24.30 -13.84
CA LYS A 15 8.63 24.56 -14.04
C LYS A 15 7.78 23.29 -14.09
N VAL A 16 8.33 22.19 -14.57
CA VAL A 16 7.62 20.89 -14.60
C VAL A 16 7.30 20.43 -13.18
N GLU A 17 8.26 20.46 -12.28
CA GLU A 17 8.04 20.09 -10.87
C GLU A 17 7.09 21.07 -10.16
N LEU A 18 7.12 22.36 -10.51
CA LEU A 18 6.14 23.32 -10.00
C LEU A 18 4.71 23.01 -10.42
N GLU A 19 4.50 22.41 -11.60
CA GLU A 19 3.17 21.92 -12.02
C GLU A 19 2.70 20.78 -11.12
N ASP A 20 3.58 19.84 -10.76
CA ASP A 20 3.25 18.75 -9.85
C ASP A 20 2.92 19.28 -8.44
N ILE A 21 3.72 20.24 -7.94
CA ILE A 21 3.44 20.92 -6.67
C ILE A 21 2.10 21.64 -6.71
N ARG A 22 1.80 22.36 -7.80
CA ARG A 22 0.51 23.01 -8.02
C ARG A 22 -0.65 22.01 -7.93
N HIS A 23 -0.50 20.88 -8.62
CA HIS A 23 -1.51 19.80 -8.60
C HIS A 23 -1.69 19.24 -7.20
N PHE A 24 -0.60 18.99 -6.49
CA PHE A 24 -0.65 18.50 -5.11
C PHE A 24 -1.46 19.43 -4.19
N PHE A 25 -1.21 20.75 -4.24
CA PHE A 25 -1.97 21.71 -3.46
C PHE A 25 -3.37 22.00 -4.02
N GLY A 26 -3.70 21.53 -5.21
CA GLY A 26 -4.93 21.88 -5.91
C GLY A 26 -5.07 23.38 -6.18
N ALA A 27 -3.95 24.06 -6.43
CA ALA A 27 -3.91 25.49 -6.68
C ALA A 27 -4.35 25.83 -8.11
N ASP A 28 -5.24 26.81 -8.25
CA ASP A 28 -5.66 27.32 -9.55
C ASP A 28 -4.65 28.36 -10.06
N VAL A 29 -3.53 27.86 -10.60
CA VAL A 29 -2.47 28.69 -11.21
C VAL A 29 -2.33 28.27 -12.68
N PRO A 30 -2.52 29.19 -13.65
CA PRO A 30 -2.44 28.83 -15.07
C PRO A 30 -1.02 28.40 -15.48
N SER A 31 -0.92 27.26 -16.18
CA SER A 31 0.37 26.71 -16.65
C SER A 31 1.09 27.61 -17.67
N ARG A 32 0.39 28.52 -18.35
CA ARG A 32 0.96 29.36 -19.41
C ARG A 32 1.66 30.62 -18.93
N VAL A 33 1.66 30.89 -17.61
CA VAL A 33 2.37 32.07 -17.07
C VAL A 33 3.88 31.84 -16.97
N ARG A 34 4.65 32.92 -16.83
CA ARG A 34 6.10 32.84 -16.62
C ARG A 34 6.41 32.16 -15.28
N LYS A 35 7.57 31.50 -15.17
CA LYS A 35 7.98 30.79 -13.95
C LYS A 35 7.91 31.68 -12.71
N SER A 36 8.41 32.89 -12.75
CA SER A 36 8.37 33.83 -11.63
C SER A 36 6.93 34.14 -11.17
N GLU A 37 6.02 34.39 -12.09
CA GLU A 37 4.61 34.65 -11.81
C GLU A 37 3.92 33.37 -11.28
N PHE A 38 4.29 32.20 -11.79
CA PHE A 38 3.79 30.92 -11.31
C PHE A 38 4.17 30.69 -9.85
N VAL A 39 5.46 30.90 -9.51
CA VAL A 39 5.99 30.79 -8.14
C VAL A 39 5.31 31.79 -7.20
N ASP A 40 5.15 33.04 -7.61
CA ASP A 40 4.51 34.06 -6.79
C ASP A 40 3.03 33.69 -6.49
N ARG A 41 2.28 33.24 -7.51
CA ARG A 41 0.86 32.83 -7.35
C ARG A 41 0.71 31.56 -6.52
N LEU A 42 1.57 30.57 -6.74
CA LEU A 42 1.55 29.32 -5.97
C LEU A 42 1.93 29.56 -4.50
N GLY A 43 2.97 30.36 -4.26
CA GLY A 43 3.36 30.75 -2.91
C GLY A 43 2.25 31.54 -2.18
N ALA A 44 1.62 32.50 -2.87
CA ALA A 44 0.47 33.22 -2.31
C ALA A 44 -0.69 32.26 -1.96
N TYR A 45 -1.00 31.30 -2.84
CA TYR A 45 -2.05 30.30 -2.57
C TYR A 45 -1.74 29.47 -1.31
N ILE A 46 -0.50 29.00 -1.16
CA ILE A 46 -0.08 28.18 0.00
C ILE A 46 -0.22 28.98 1.30
N VAL A 47 0.18 30.25 1.29
CA VAL A 47 0.14 31.12 2.48
C VAL A 47 -1.28 31.60 2.82
N GLU A 48 -2.04 32.02 1.81
CA GLU A 48 -3.32 32.71 2.02
C GLU A 48 -4.53 31.78 2.10
N LYS A 49 -4.39 30.53 1.64
CA LYS A 49 -5.50 29.57 1.56
C LYS A 49 -5.21 28.21 2.20
N PRO A 50 -4.65 28.18 3.42
CA PRO A 50 -4.27 26.92 4.06
C PRO A 50 -5.45 25.95 4.23
N GLN A 51 -6.63 26.44 4.56
CA GLN A 51 -7.84 25.62 4.69
C GLN A 51 -8.21 24.85 3.42
N GLN A 52 -7.94 25.44 2.23
CA GLN A 52 -8.30 24.81 0.96
C GLN A 52 -7.38 23.64 0.60
N TRP A 53 -6.07 23.76 0.85
CA TRP A 53 -5.15 22.69 0.53
C TRP A 53 -5.03 21.66 1.65
N LEU A 54 -5.12 22.04 2.91
CA LEU A 54 -5.20 21.08 4.03
C LEU A 54 -6.42 20.18 3.89
N GLY A 55 -7.58 20.71 3.53
CA GLY A 55 -8.79 19.92 3.29
C GLY A 55 -8.71 18.95 2.09
N LYS A 56 -7.59 18.95 1.33
CA LYS A 56 -7.34 18.04 0.22
C LYS A 56 -6.18 17.08 0.49
N MET A 57 -5.57 17.14 1.67
CA MET A 57 -4.46 16.29 2.05
C MET A 57 -4.95 14.94 2.54
N LEU A 58 -4.10 13.93 2.39
CA LEU A 58 -4.33 12.62 2.95
C LEU A 58 -4.35 12.66 4.48
N GLU A 59 -5.13 11.80 5.09
CA GLU A 59 -5.19 11.68 6.55
C GLU A 59 -3.80 11.53 7.17
N ARG A 60 -2.94 10.69 6.59
CA ARG A 60 -1.57 10.47 7.09
C ARG A 60 -0.73 11.76 7.10
N ASP A 61 -0.84 12.57 6.04
CA ASP A 61 -0.09 13.82 5.93
C ASP A 61 -0.62 14.87 6.92
N LEU A 62 -1.94 14.93 7.13
CA LEU A 62 -2.54 15.79 8.15
C LEU A 62 -2.14 15.36 9.56
N ARG A 63 -2.09 14.06 9.85
CA ARG A 63 -1.63 13.55 11.15
C ARG A 63 -0.16 13.83 11.40
N LEU A 64 0.68 13.70 10.37
CA LEU A 64 2.09 14.12 10.45
C LEU A 64 2.19 15.62 10.74
N LEU A 65 1.47 16.47 10.00
CA LEU A 65 1.46 17.91 10.26
C LEU A 65 0.99 18.24 11.67
N LYS A 66 -0.02 17.53 12.18
CA LYS A 66 -0.49 17.69 13.56
C LYS A 66 0.61 17.35 14.56
N LEU A 67 1.31 16.23 14.37
CA LEU A 67 2.43 15.83 15.21
C LEU A 67 3.53 16.90 15.23
N LEU A 68 3.86 17.47 14.07
CA LEU A 68 4.86 18.53 13.94
C LEU A 68 4.40 19.86 14.57
N VAL A 69 3.09 20.17 14.48
CA VAL A 69 2.52 21.33 15.16
C VAL A 69 2.58 21.17 16.68
N ASP A 70 2.26 19.98 17.19
CA ASP A 70 2.30 19.71 18.63
C ASP A 70 3.73 19.73 19.19
N ALA A 71 4.72 19.35 18.38
CA ALA A 71 6.14 19.45 18.73
C ALA A 71 6.63 20.90 18.77
N GLY A 72 6.07 21.78 17.95
CA GLY A 72 6.46 23.18 17.83
C GLY A 72 7.33 23.49 16.61
N PRO A 73 7.53 24.79 16.29
CA PRO A 73 8.29 25.20 15.12
C PRO A 73 9.77 24.83 15.23
N GLU A 74 10.33 24.33 14.16
CA GLU A 74 11.77 23.92 14.05
C GLU A 74 12.19 22.83 15.05
N VAL A 75 11.24 22.15 15.70
CA VAL A 75 11.51 21.01 16.57
C VAL A 75 11.44 19.72 15.74
N PRO A 76 12.54 18.98 15.61
CA PRO A 76 12.53 17.75 14.82
C PRO A 76 11.72 16.65 15.52
N VAL A 77 10.88 15.99 14.76
CA VAL A 77 10.25 14.73 15.10
C VAL A 77 10.99 13.66 14.30
N TYR A 78 11.45 12.64 14.97
CA TYR A 78 12.21 11.56 14.33
C TYR A 78 11.23 10.49 13.86
N LEU A 79 11.27 10.26 12.55
CA LEU A 79 10.52 9.19 11.89
C LEU A 79 11.48 8.06 11.57
N ASP A 80 10.97 6.84 11.56
CA ASP A 80 11.76 5.68 11.16
C ASP A 80 12.23 5.82 9.71
N TYR A 81 13.51 5.55 9.52
CA TYR A 81 14.07 5.41 8.19
C TYR A 81 13.94 3.93 7.76
N PRO A 82 13.40 3.60 6.59
CA PRO A 82 13.12 4.45 5.43
C PRO A 82 11.63 4.79 5.21
N ASP A 83 10.98 5.42 6.15
CA ASP A 83 9.63 5.96 5.91
C ASP A 83 9.60 6.76 4.60
N PHE A 84 8.56 6.56 3.78
CA PHE A 84 8.41 7.33 2.56
C PHE A 84 8.27 8.81 2.89
N PRO A 85 9.06 9.69 2.24
CA PRO A 85 8.96 11.11 2.50
C PRO A 85 7.55 11.61 2.17
N SER A 86 7.01 12.43 3.05
CA SER A 86 5.80 13.19 2.75
C SER A 86 6.00 14.03 1.49
N VAL A 87 4.94 14.22 0.69
CA VAL A 87 5.02 15.14 -0.45
C VAL A 87 5.46 16.53 0.00
N LEU A 88 5.04 16.98 1.20
CA LEU A 88 5.48 18.25 1.78
C LEU A 88 6.98 18.35 1.99
N GLU A 89 7.63 17.25 2.37
CA GLU A 89 9.08 17.16 2.48
C GLU A 89 9.74 17.21 1.08
N THR A 90 9.21 16.46 0.14
CA THR A 90 9.68 16.46 -1.25
C THR A 90 9.63 17.85 -1.88
N VAL A 91 8.56 18.62 -1.62
CA VAL A 91 8.43 20.00 -2.09
C VAL A 91 9.12 21.04 -1.20
N LYS A 92 9.94 20.59 -0.24
CA LYS A 92 10.74 21.44 0.67
C LYS A 92 9.92 22.41 1.54
N LEU A 93 8.69 22.07 1.86
CA LEU A 93 7.87 22.82 2.81
C LEU A 93 8.01 22.31 4.25
N LEU A 94 8.58 21.12 4.42
CA LEU A 94 9.11 20.63 5.67
C LEU A 94 10.64 20.70 5.66
N GLY A 95 11.24 20.98 6.82
CA GLY A 95 12.65 20.71 7.02
C GLY A 95 12.87 19.24 7.27
N SER A 96 13.98 18.69 6.79
CA SER A 96 14.35 17.30 7.02
C SER A 96 15.84 17.15 7.24
N ASP A 97 16.22 16.19 8.08
CA ASP A 97 17.58 15.73 8.31
C ASP A 97 17.62 14.21 8.13
N THR A 98 18.46 13.77 7.20
CA THR A 98 18.66 12.37 6.83
C THR A 98 20.11 11.94 7.11
N SER A 99 20.77 12.58 8.05
CA SER A 99 22.16 12.28 8.41
C SER A 99 22.32 10.97 9.19
N ASP A 100 21.26 10.50 9.84
CA ASP A 100 21.20 9.20 10.49
C ASP A 100 20.64 8.14 9.50
N GLU A 101 21.25 6.95 9.49
CA GLU A 101 20.81 5.86 8.59
C GLU A 101 19.50 5.19 9.04
N ASN A 102 19.13 5.33 10.31
CA ASN A 102 17.97 4.68 10.91
C ASN A 102 16.79 5.62 11.12
N PHE A 103 17.04 6.92 11.28
CA PHE A 103 16.02 7.89 11.61
C PHE A 103 16.10 9.11 10.70
N ARG A 104 14.95 9.69 10.41
CA ARG A 104 14.81 10.93 9.68
C ARG A 104 14.16 11.97 10.57
N GLY A 105 14.86 13.04 10.90
CA GLY A 105 14.31 14.20 11.59
C GLY A 105 13.49 15.06 10.63
N VAL A 106 12.24 15.33 10.96
CA VAL A 106 11.33 16.19 10.15
C VAL A 106 10.75 17.27 11.04
N TRP A 107 10.65 18.52 10.57
CA TRP A 107 10.10 19.63 11.31
C TRP A 107 9.38 20.63 10.43
N LEU A 108 8.50 21.43 11.05
CA LEU A 108 7.87 22.60 10.41
C LEU A 108 8.78 23.81 10.57
N PRO A 109 9.24 24.45 9.49
CA PRO A 109 9.84 25.77 9.53
C PRO A 109 8.84 26.78 10.12
N HIS A 110 9.32 27.84 10.82
CA HIS A 110 8.47 28.85 11.46
C HIS A 110 7.35 29.36 10.53
N GLU A 111 7.68 29.69 9.29
CA GLU A 111 6.71 30.23 8.34
C GLU A 111 5.57 29.23 8.03
N MET A 112 5.89 27.94 7.90
CA MET A 112 4.90 26.89 7.68
C MET A 112 4.12 26.58 8.96
N TYR A 113 4.79 26.61 10.12
CA TYR A 113 4.13 26.42 11.41
C TYR A 113 2.99 27.43 11.61
N ASP A 114 3.26 28.72 11.40
CA ASP A 114 2.25 29.79 11.57
C ASP A 114 1.05 29.60 10.61
N ILE A 115 1.31 29.06 9.40
CA ILE A 115 0.26 28.79 8.41
C ILE A 115 -0.59 27.58 8.80
N VAL A 116 0.05 26.50 9.28
CA VAL A 116 -0.62 25.20 9.51
C VAL A 116 -1.30 25.16 10.88
N ALA A 117 -0.64 25.65 11.93
CA ALA A 117 -1.09 25.50 13.31
C ALA A 117 -2.53 26.04 13.57
N GLY A 118 -2.91 27.12 12.88
CA GLY A 118 -4.24 27.70 13.01
C GLY A 118 -5.38 26.91 12.34
N HIS A 119 -5.06 25.87 11.55
CA HIS A 119 -6.04 25.22 10.67
C HIS A 119 -6.03 23.69 10.71
N ILE A 120 -4.98 23.07 11.27
CA ILE A 120 -4.79 21.61 11.23
C ILE A 120 -5.88 20.84 11.96
N ASP A 121 -6.29 21.31 13.15
CA ASP A 121 -7.33 20.66 13.95
C ASP A 121 -8.69 20.71 13.25
N ASP A 122 -9.00 21.82 12.58
CA ASP A 122 -10.21 21.95 11.78
C ASP A 122 -10.19 21.04 10.55
N ALA A 123 -9.05 20.92 9.87
CA ALA A 123 -8.90 20.02 8.72
C ALA A 123 -9.12 18.56 9.13
N LEU A 124 -8.50 18.10 10.22
CA LEU A 124 -8.70 16.75 10.77
C LEU A 124 -10.17 16.52 11.16
N ARG A 125 -10.78 17.44 11.88
CA ARG A 125 -12.19 17.35 12.31
C ARG A 125 -13.15 17.29 11.12
N ILE A 126 -12.89 18.05 10.06
CA ILE A 126 -13.72 18.04 8.84
C ILE A 126 -13.56 16.70 8.14
N GLY A 127 -12.35 16.22 7.92
CA GLY A 127 -12.09 14.94 7.23
C GLY A 127 -12.73 13.74 7.95
N GLU A 128 -12.77 13.75 9.28
CA GLU A 128 -13.49 12.73 10.06
C GLU A 128 -15.02 12.90 9.97
N ALA A 129 -15.52 14.12 9.96
CA ALA A 129 -16.96 14.40 10.01
C ALA A 129 -17.66 14.21 8.65
N ASP A 130 -16.99 14.48 7.54
CA ASP A 130 -17.55 14.37 6.18
C ASP A 130 -17.31 13.00 5.52
N GLY A 131 -16.60 12.09 6.21
CA GLY A 131 -16.29 10.75 5.74
C GLY A 131 -15.17 10.69 4.69
N SER A 132 -14.45 11.78 4.43
CA SER A 132 -13.37 11.78 3.43
C SER A 132 -12.22 10.87 3.82
N PHE A 133 -11.90 10.74 5.10
CA PHE A 133 -10.88 9.79 5.57
C PHE A 133 -11.31 8.34 5.41
N GLU A 134 -12.57 8.02 5.64
CA GLU A 134 -13.10 6.67 5.42
C GLU A 134 -13.04 6.31 3.94
N LEU A 135 -13.43 7.25 3.07
CA LEU A 135 -13.32 7.09 1.63
C LEU A 135 -11.87 6.91 1.18
N GLU A 136 -10.94 7.70 1.71
CA GLU A 136 -9.51 7.58 1.46
C GLU A 136 -8.98 6.21 1.90
N ARG A 137 -9.32 5.76 3.12
CA ARG A 137 -8.93 4.45 3.63
C ARG A 137 -9.46 3.32 2.77
N ALA A 138 -10.72 3.39 2.33
CA ALA A 138 -11.29 2.39 1.42
C ALA A 138 -10.54 2.35 0.08
N ALA A 139 -10.28 3.51 -0.51
CA ALA A 139 -9.55 3.62 -1.77
C ALA A 139 -8.13 3.06 -1.66
N LEU A 140 -7.37 3.48 -0.63
CA LEU A 140 -6.03 2.95 -0.36
C LEU A 140 -6.07 1.45 -0.06
N GLY A 141 -7.09 0.99 0.67
CA GLY A 141 -7.26 -0.41 1.00
C GLY A 141 -7.44 -1.30 -0.22
N TYR A 142 -8.31 -0.93 -1.15
CA TYR A 142 -8.46 -1.66 -2.41
C TYR A 142 -7.18 -1.65 -3.24
N LEU A 143 -6.46 -0.52 -3.28
CA LEU A 143 -5.16 -0.45 -3.96
C LEU A 143 -4.12 -1.34 -3.27
N ASN A 144 -4.05 -1.36 -1.95
CA ASN A 144 -3.13 -2.24 -1.21
C ASN A 144 -3.44 -3.73 -1.43
N LEU A 145 -4.73 -4.09 -1.55
CA LEU A 145 -5.16 -5.48 -1.75
C LEU A 145 -4.98 -5.98 -3.18
N TYR A 146 -5.22 -5.11 -4.18
CA TYR A 146 -5.13 -5.48 -5.60
C TYR A 146 -3.83 -5.04 -6.27
N GLY A 147 -3.12 -4.10 -5.70
CA GLY A 147 -1.88 -3.54 -6.22
C GLY A 147 -2.10 -2.51 -7.31
N VAL A 148 -2.52 -2.95 -8.49
CA VAL A 148 -2.72 -2.12 -9.69
C VAL A 148 -4.09 -2.42 -10.28
N LEU A 149 -4.86 -1.38 -10.60
CA LEU A 149 -6.20 -1.46 -11.19
C LEU A 149 -6.33 -0.46 -12.34
N THR A 150 -7.13 -0.79 -13.35
CA THR A 150 -7.66 0.23 -14.27
C THR A 150 -8.63 1.14 -13.53
N ILE A 151 -8.96 2.29 -14.12
CA ILE A 151 -9.96 3.19 -13.51
C ILE A 151 -11.34 2.52 -13.40
N GLU A 152 -11.72 1.71 -14.40
CA GLU A 152 -12.95 0.94 -14.40
C GLU A 152 -12.99 -0.10 -13.28
N GLU A 153 -11.94 -0.90 -13.14
CA GLU A 153 -11.82 -1.91 -12.08
C GLU A 153 -11.82 -1.26 -10.69
N PHE A 154 -11.17 -0.11 -10.56
CA PHE A 154 -11.18 0.65 -9.31
C PHE A 154 -12.57 1.21 -8.99
N TYR A 155 -13.28 1.72 -10.01
CA TYR A 155 -14.66 2.15 -9.85
C TYR A 155 -15.55 1.00 -9.37
N ASP A 156 -15.46 -0.17 -10.02
CA ASP A 156 -16.23 -1.36 -9.66
C ASP A 156 -15.93 -1.83 -8.22
N ALA A 157 -14.68 -1.79 -7.80
CA ALA A 157 -14.29 -2.12 -6.43
C ALA A 157 -14.87 -1.15 -5.39
N MET A 158 -15.04 0.13 -5.75
CA MET A 158 -15.53 1.17 -4.85
C MET A 158 -17.06 1.32 -4.85
N VAL A 159 -17.76 0.81 -5.87
CA VAL A 159 -19.19 1.08 -6.08
C VAL A 159 -20.07 0.54 -4.97
N ASP A 160 -19.75 -0.63 -4.45
CA ASP A 160 -20.51 -1.27 -3.36
C ASP A 160 -20.20 -0.69 -1.98
N TYR A 161 -19.09 0.05 -1.89
CA TYR A 161 -18.64 0.65 -0.63
C TYR A 161 -19.20 2.07 -0.42
N CYS A 162 -19.18 2.89 -1.46
CA CYS A 162 -19.45 4.32 -1.34
C CYS A 162 -20.72 4.73 -2.08
N GLU A 163 -21.70 5.28 -1.35
CA GLU A 163 -22.91 5.86 -1.99
C GLU A 163 -22.56 6.93 -3.03
N TRP A 164 -21.47 7.65 -2.88
CA TRP A 164 -21.06 8.68 -3.82
C TRP A 164 -20.63 8.10 -5.17
N SER A 165 -20.02 6.90 -5.21
CA SER A 165 -19.61 6.24 -6.46
C SER A 165 -20.82 5.77 -7.28
N GLN A 166 -21.91 5.41 -6.64
CA GLN A 166 -23.17 5.03 -7.31
C GLN A 166 -23.85 6.18 -8.07
N ARG A 167 -23.47 7.43 -7.77
CA ARG A 167 -24.06 8.62 -8.41
C ARG A 167 -23.30 9.08 -9.64
N TRP A 168 -22.14 8.50 -9.90
CA TRP A 168 -21.26 8.89 -11.00
C TRP A 168 -21.08 7.72 -11.96
N ASP A 169 -21.00 8.03 -13.23
CA ASP A 169 -20.44 7.11 -14.22
C ASP A 169 -18.91 7.08 -14.09
N VAL A 170 -18.26 6.12 -14.76
CA VAL A 170 -16.80 5.92 -14.69
C VAL A 170 -16.04 7.17 -15.10
N GLU A 171 -16.50 7.90 -16.12
CA GLU A 171 -15.83 9.11 -16.59
C GLU A 171 -15.89 10.22 -15.54
N THR A 172 -17.06 10.47 -14.96
CA THR A 172 -17.25 11.44 -13.87
C THR A 172 -16.45 11.04 -12.64
N PHE A 173 -16.40 9.74 -12.30
CA PHE A 173 -15.57 9.19 -11.24
C PHE A 173 -14.08 9.49 -11.50
N ALA A 174 -13.56 9.16 -12.68
CA ALA A 174 -12.17 9.43 -13.06
C ALA A 174 -11.82 10.92 -13.00
N GLN A 175 -12.72 11.80 -13.44
CA GLN A 175 -12.55 13.26 -13.35
C GLN A 175 -12.48 13.73 -11.89
N LYS A 176 -13.38 13.25 -11.04
CA LYS A 176 -13.38 13.59 -9.61
C LYS A 176 -12.13 13.10 -8.92
N LEU A 177 -11.73 11.88 -9.20
CA LEU A 177 -10.52 11.29 -8.65
C LEU A 177 -9.24 11.95 -9.15
N SER A 178 -9.21 12.52 -10.36
CA SER A 178 -8.04 13.26 -10.85
C SER A 178 -7.66 14.46 -9.97
N GLY A 179 -8.60 14.95 -9.18
CA GLY A 179 -8.39 15.96 -8.14
C GLY A 179 -8.04 15.41 -6.76
N SER A 180 -8.18 14.09 -6.55
CA SER A 180 -7.91 13.44 -5.27
C SER A 180 -6.41 13.35 -4.98
N PRO A 181 -5.94 13.66 -3.76
CA PRO A 181 -4.55 13.45 -3.36
C PRO A 181 -4.11 11.98 -3.50
N VAL A 182 -4.97 11.02 -3.17
CA VAL A 182 -4.71 9.58 -3.29
C VAL A 182 -4.37 9.22 -4.73
N LEU A 183 -5.19 9.65 -5.69
CA LEU A 183 -5.03 9.30 -7.09
C LEU A 183 -3.93 10.07 -7.80
N LYS A 184 -3.64 11.29 -7.39
CA LYS A 184 -2.49 12.05 -7.91
C LYS A 184 -1.17 11.33 -7.65
N LEU A 185 -1.06 10.64 -6.52
CA LEU A 185 0.14 9.90 -6.14
C LEU A 185 0.28 8.56 -6.88
N CYS A 186 -0.83 8.02 -7.39
CA CYS A 186 -0.88 6.65 -7.90
C CYS A 186 -1.24 6.53 -9.38
N ARG A 187 -1.70 7.61 -10.04
CA ARG A 187 -2.13 7.55 -11.43
C ARG A 187 -0.96 7.44 -12.41
N LEU A 188 -1.06 6.49 -13.33
CA LEU A 188 -0.07 6.26 -14.38
C LEU A 188 -0.74 5.74 -15.66
N ASP A 189 -0.05 5.90 -16.78
CA ASP A 189 -0.46 5.34 -18.06
C ASP A 189 0.41 4.12 -18.38
N ILE A 190 -0.23 2.94 -18.49
CA ILE A 190 0.43 1.72 -18.93
C ILE A 190 -0.15 1.34 -20.29
N SER A 191 0.70 1.29 -21.31
CA SER A 191 0.30 0.93 -22.67
C SER A 191 -0.87 1.76 -23.23
N GLY A 192 -0.99 3.02 -22.80
CA GLY A 192 -2.03 3.95 -23.24
C GLY A 192 -3.37 3.83 -22.51
N ALA A 193 -3.45 3.01 -21.46
CA ALA A 193 -4.61 2.92 -20.58
C ALA A 193 -4.31 3.55 -19.21
N PRO A 194 -5.26 4.28 -18.61
CA PRO A 194 -5.08 4.86 -17.29
C PRO A 194 -5.25 3.81 -16.19
N TYR A 195 -4.22 3.71 -15.35
CA TYR A 195 -4.19 2.86 -14.16
C TYR A 195 -4.03 3.68 -12.89
N VAL A 196 -4.40 3.07 -11.78
CA VAL A 196 -4.07 3.49 -10.43
C VAL A 196 -3.35 2.36 -9.71
N CYS A 197 -2.42 2.68 -8.84
CA CYS A 197 -1.65 1.67 -8.09
C CYS A 197 -1.51 2.04 -6.61
N ALA A 198 -1.20 1.05 -5.80
CA ALA A 198 -0.81 1.28 -4.42
C ALA A 198 0.46 2.15 -4.35
N PRO A 199 0.56 3.09 -3.39
CA PRO A 199 1.72 3.98 -3.27
C PRO A 199 3.06 3.26 -3.05
N SER A 200 3.04 2.03 -2.52
CA SER A 200 4.22 1.20 -2.27
C SER A 200 4.77 0.48 -3.51
N ILE A 201 4.10 0.57 -4.65
CA ILE A 201 4.50 -0.13 -5.88
C ILE A 201 5.47 0.73 -6.68
N PHE A 202 6.69 0.21 -6.91
CA PHE A 202 7.72 0.87 -7.71
C PHE A 202 7.54 0.64 -9.22
N ASP A 203 7.20 -0.59 -9.60
CA ASP A 203 7.01 -0.98 -11.00
C ASP A 203 5.63 -1.62 -11.23
N PRO A 204 4.62 -0.79 -11.47
CA PRO A 204 3.28 -1.30 -11.75
C PRO A 204 3.16 -1.99 -13.10
N GLU A 205 4.05 -1.73 -14.08
CA GLU A 205 4.06 -2.44 -15.37
C GLU A 205 4.48 -3.89 -15.18
N GLU A 206 5.42 -4.17 -14.28
CA GLU A 206 5.81 -5.54 -13.92
C GLU A 206 4.63 -6.34 -13.38
N ILE A 207 3.81 -5.73 -12.49
CA ILE A 207 2.62 -6.41 -11.97
C ILE A 207 1.60 -6.69 -13.06
N VAL A 208 1.29 -5.70 -13.91
CA VAL A 208 0.32 -5.87 -15.00
C VAL A 208 0.78 -6.91 -16.02
N SER A 209 2.08 -6.94 -16.32
CA SER A 209 2.64 -7.94 -17.24
C SER A 209 2.70 -9.33 -16.60
N GLY A 210 3.14 -9.43 -15.34
CA GLY A 210 3.27 -10.68 -14.61
C GLY A 210 1.93 -11.40 -14.40
N ARG A 211 0.82 -10.67 -14.26
CA ARG A 211 -0.54 -11.27 -14.17
C ARG A 211 -0.88 -12.18 -15.35
N LYS A 212 -0.32 -11.90 -16.53
CA LYS A 212 -0.56 -12.69 -17.74
C LYS A 212 0.02 -14.11 -17.69
N GLU A 213 0.95 -14.34 -16.78
CA GLU A 213 1.57 -15.65 -16.56
C GLU A 213 0.69 -16.60 -15.75
N TYR A 214 -0.35 -16.05 -15.09
CA TYR A 214 -1.27 -16.80 -14.23
C TYR A 214 -2.65 -16.93 -14.89
N ASP A 215 -3.26 -18.10 -14.79
CA ASP A 215 -4.63 -18.36 -15.30
C ASP A 215 -5.69 -17.94 -14.25
N VAL A 216 -5.60 -16.69 -13.79
CA VAL A 216 -6.57 -16.06 -12.89
C VAL A 216 -7.26 -14.96 -13.68
N LYS A 217 -8.60 -15.03 -13.83
CA LYS A 217 -9.36 -14.13 -14.73
C LYS A 217 -10.21 -13.12 -13.99
N GLU A 218 -10.56 -13.42 -12.77
CA GLU A 218 -11.47 -12.60 -11.97
C GLU A 218 -10.78 -12.11 -10.71
N TYR A 219 -11.10 -10.89 -10.30
CA TYR A 219 -10.64 -10.34 -9.04
C TYR A 219 -11.35 -11.02 -7.87
N ARG A 220 -10.59 -11.36 -6.82
CA ARG A 220 -11.18 -11.74 -5.53
C ARG A 220 -12.05 -10.58 -5.04
N GLN A 221 -13.24 -10.88 -4.57
CA GLN A 221 -14.10 -9.87 -3.95
C GLN A 221 -13.70 -9.68 -2.48
N PHE A 222 -13.32 -8.46 -2.13
CA PHE A 222 -13.07 -8.06 -0.76
C PHE A 222 -14.27 -7.32 -0.18
N THR A 223 -14.52 -7.55 1.09
CA THR A 223 -15.56 -6.82 1.82
C THR A 223 -15.11 -5.38 2.11
N PRO A 224 -16.05 -4.43 2.30
CA PRO A 224 -15.72 -3.08 2.74
C PRO A 224 -14.87 -3.03 4.00
N ALA A 225 -15.11 -3.96 4.95
CA ALA A 225 -14.34 -4.04 6.18
C ALA A 225 -12.86 -4.43 5.94
N GLU A 226 -12.60 -5.38 5.02
CA GLU A 226 -11.24 -5.75 4.62
C GLU A 226 -10.55 -4.59 3.92
N ALA A 227 -11.24 -3.86 3.05
CA ALA A 227 -10.69 -2.69 2.38
C ALA A 227 -10.33 -1.58 3.40
N LEU A 228 -11.24 -1.25 4.33
CA LEU A 228 -10.95 -0.28 5.39
C LEU A 228 -9.75 -0.69 6.25
N GLU A 229 -9.66 -1.95 6.61
CA GLU A 229 -8.53 -2.46 7.39
C GLU A 229 -7.22 -2.34 6.60
N ALA A 230 -7.24 -2.72 5.32
CA ALA A 230 -6.10 -2.61 4.42
C ALA A 230 -5.68 -1.16 4.13
N GLY A 231 -6.58 -0.20 4.30
CA GLY A 231 -6.31 1.23 4.11
C GLY A 231 -5.93 1.99 5.37
N LYS A 232 -5.97 1.36 6.55
CA LYS A 232 -5.50 1.96 7.81
C LYS A 232 -3.97 2.02 7.82
N GLY A 233 -3.37 2.64 6.86
CA GLY A 233 -2.01 2.36 6.73
C GLY A 233 -1.01 3.42 7.11
N SER A 234 -0.03 3.01 7.85
CA SER A 234 1.35 3.48 7.76
C SER A 234 1.95 3.03 6.41
N PRO A 235 3.06 3.62 5.93
CA PRO A 235 3.83 3.09 4.80
C PRO A 235 4.23 1.61 4.96
N TYR A 236 4.22 1.08 6.16
CA TYR A 236 4.43 -0.33 6.49
C TYR A 236 3.12 -1.10 6.61
N PHE A 237 2.25 -0.94 5.61
CA PHE A 237 1.03 -1.75 5.56
C PHE A 237 1.39 -3.24 5.46
N VAL A 238 0.74 -4.05 6.29
CA VAL A 238 0.83 -5.50 6.27
C VAL A 238 -0.57 -6.09 6.43
N PHE A 239 -0.94 -6.98 5.52
CA PHE A 239 -2.22 -7.67 5.59
C PHE A 239 -2.05 -9.09 6.16
N GLY A 240 -3.05 -9.57 6.85
CA GLY A 240 -3.14 -10.97 7.27
C GLY A 240 -2.41 -11.34 8.56
N LEU A 241 -1.83 -10.40 9.31
CA LEU A 241 -1.20 -10.69 10.61
C LEU A 241 -2.20 -11.24 11.64
N GLY A 242 -3.49 -10.94 11.50
CA GLY A 242 -4.56 -11.48 12.34
C GLY A 242 -4.93 -12.94 12.05
N THR A 243 -4.51 -13.51 10.92
CA THR A 243 -4.74 -14.90 10.56
C THR A 243 -3.94 -15.86 11.46
N PRO A 244 -4.28 -17.15 11.52
CA PRO A 244 -3.46 -18.13 12.25
C PRO A 244 -2.01 -18.18 11.75
N GLU A 245 -1.80 -18.05 10.43
CA GLU A 245 -0.48 -18.02 9.78
C GLU A 245 0.28 -16.74 10.12
N GLY A 246 -0.38 -15.58 10.08
CA GLY A 246 0.20 -14.31 10.46
C GLY A 246 0.62 -14.26 11.94
N LYS A 247 -0.21 -14.79 12.83
CA LYS A 247 0.14 -14.89 14.26
C LYS A 247 1.38 -15.75 14.50
N ARG A 248 1.51 -16.88 13.78
CA ARG A 248 2.72 -17.71 13.86
C ARG A 248 3.95 -16.99 13.32
N LEU A 249 3.80 -16.19 12.26
CA LEU A 249 4.88 -15.35 11.75
C LEU A 249 5.34 -14.36 12.82
N VAL A 250 4.42 -13.62 13.43
CA VAL A 250 4.75 -12.65 14.49
C VAL A 250 5.42 -13.34 15.68
N GLU A 251 4.89 -14.48 16.15
CA GLU A 251 5.50 -15.27 17.22
C GLU A 251 6.93 -15.72 16.87
N MET A 252 7.14 -16.17 15.65
CA MET A 252 8.48 -16.57 15.17
C MET A 252 9.44 -15.39 15.19
N LEU A 253 9.05 -14.23 14.63
CA LEU A 253 9.89 -13.04 14.61
C LEU A 253 10.23 -12.56 16.02
N VAL A 254 9.26 -12.52 16.93
CA VAL A 254 9.49 -12.16 18.34
C VAL A 254 10.45 -13.15 19.02
N ASN A 255 10.32 -14.44 18.76
CA ASN A 255 11.22 -15.46 19.29
C ASN A 255 12.65 -15.33 18.75
N LEU A 256 12.82 -14.84 17.51
CA LEU A 256 14.12 -14.48 16.93
C LEU A 256 14.68 -13.14 17.44
N GLY A 257 13.95 -12.47 18.35
CA GLY A 257 14.41 -11.23 19.00
C GLY A 257 14.03 -9.94 18.29
N TYR A 258 13.18 -9.99 17.26
CA TYR A 258 12.62 -8.79 16.65
C TYR A 258 11.64 -8.09 17.59
N SER A 259 11.69 -6.76 17.67
CA SER A 259 10.79 -5.98 18.52
C SER A 259 10.65 -4.55 18.01
N GLY A 260 9.56 -3.86 18.41
CA GLY A 260 9.31 -2.47 18.02
C GLY A 260 9.32 -2.29 16.51
N ASP A 261 10.04 -1.25 16.05
CA ASP A 261 10.06 -0.87 14.63
C ASP A 261 10.80 -1.89 13.74
N GLU A 262 11.79 -2.61 14.29
CA GLU A 262 12.47 -3.69 13.58
C GLU A 262 11.49 -4.83 13.23
N LEU A 263 10.58 -5.17 14.15
CA LEU A 263 9.53 -6.17 13.90
C LEU A 263 8.59 -5.71 12.79
N VAL A 264 8.09 -4.48 12.87
CA VAL A 264 7.16 -3.92 11.87
C VAL A 264 7.79 -3.88 10.47
N ARG A 265 9.08 -3.51 10.38
CA ARG A 265 9.81 -3.50 9.10
C ARG A 265 9.96 -4.91 8.53
N GLU A 266 10.35 -5.88 9.33
CA GLU A 266 10.53 -7.25 8.84
C GLU A 266 9.20 -7.88 8.41
N GLU A 267 8.11 -7.63 9.15
CA GLU A 267 6.76 -8.03 8.75
C GLU A 267 6.37 -7.44 7.39
N HIS A 268 6.64 -6.14 7.19
CA HIS A 268 6.37 -5.44 5.93
C HIS A 268 7.22 -5.99 4.78
N ASP A 269 8.51 -6.20 5.00
CA ASP A 269 9.42 -6.73 3.98
C ASP A 269 9.02 -8.14 3.53
N ILE A 270 8.60 -8.99 4.48
CA ILE A 270 8.09 -10.33 4.15
C ILE A 270 6.79 -10.21 3.33
N TRP A 271 5.88 -9.32 3.75
CA TRP A 271 4.64 -9.10 3.04
C TRP A 271 4.88 -8.56 1.62
N MET A 272 5.73 -7.54 1.46
CA MET A 272 6.06 -6.95 0.16
C MET A 272 6.68 -7.97 -0.79
N ASN A 273 7.66 -8.74 -0.32
CA ASN A 273 8.27 -9.80 -1.14
C ASN A 273 7.24 -10.85 -1.56
N ALA A 274 6.28 -11.19 -0.67
CA ALA A 274 5.22 -12.12 -1.01
C ALA A 274 4.26 -11.57 -2.08
N GLN A 275 4.08 -10.24 -2.19
CA GLN A 275 3.23 -9.63 -3.20
C GLN A 275 3.79 -9.73 -4.62
N MET A 276 5.11 -9.65 -4.76
CA MET A 276 5.81 -9.69 -6.04
C MET A 276 5.99 -11.11 -6.59
N THR A 277 5.50 -12.13 -5.89
CA THR A 277 5.66 -13.53 -6.27
C THR A 277 4.31 -14.24 -6.34
N GLY A 278 3.97 -14.79 -7.50
CA GLY A 278 2.67 -15.42 -7.72
C GLY A 278 2.67 -16.95 -7.75
N GLY A 279 3.84 -17.59 -7.90
CA GLY A 279 3.92 -19.03 -8.13
C GLY A 279 5.27 -19.64 -7.81
N GLU A 280 5.99 -20.12 -8.82
CA GLU A 280 7.30 -20.79 -8.64
C GLU A 280 8.34 -19.90 -7.99
N ASP A 281 8.30 -18.59 -8.25
CA ASP A 281 9.18 -17.57 -7.66
C ASP A 281 8.95 -17.35 -6.16
N SER A 282 7.82 -17.83 -5.62
CA SER A 282 7.53 -17.72 -4.17
C SER A 282 8.60 -18.41 -3.32
N THR A 283 9.24 -19.45 -3.82
CA THR A 283 10.31 -20.17 -3.12
C THR A 283 11.55 -19.29 -2.93
N GLU A 284 11.92 -18.53 -3.96
CA GLU A 284 13.06 -17.61 -3.90
C GLU A 284 12.80 -16.45 -2.93
N ALA A 285 11.60 -15.88 -2.95
CA ALA A 285 11.21 -14.82 -2.02
C ALA A 285 11.19 -15.30 -0.56
N ILE A 286 10.67 -16.51 -0.31
CA ILE A 286 10.67 -17.11 1.02
C ILE A 286 12.11 -17.37 1.49
N PHE A 287 12.94 -17.93 0.61
CA PHE A 287 14.35 -18.18 0.90
C PHE A 287 15.09 -16.86 1.17
N SER A 288 14.86 -15.82 0.39
CA SER A 288 15.44 -14.49 0.59
C SER A 288 15.03 -13.89 1.94
N ALA A 289 13.75 -13.98 2.30
CA ALA A 289 13.25 -13.50 3.58
C ALA A 289 13.95 -14.20 4.76
N VAL A 290 14.00 -15.53 4.77
CA VAL A 290 14.63 -16.29 5.85
C VAL A 290 16.15 -16.12 5.87
N SER A 291 16.80 -15.93 4.71
CA SER A 291 18.22 -15.67 4.63
C SER A 291 18.63 -14.33 5.29
N ARG A 292 17.75 -13.31 5.25
CA ARG A 292 17.99 -12.04 5.98
C ARG A 292 17.99 -12.23 7.50
N MET A 293 17.27 -13.23 7.99
CA MET A 293 17.18 -13.56 9.42
C MET A 293 18.31 -14.50 9.88
N GLN A 294 19.21 -14.92 8.99
CA GLN A 294 20.19 -15.98 9.23
C GLN A 294 21.04 -15.74 10.48
N ASP A 295 21.43 -14.49 10.74
CA ASP A 295 22.25 -14.13 11.90
C ASP A 295 21.53 -14.30 13.26
N LYS A 296 20.19 -14.43 13.22
CA LYS A 296 19.33 -14.66 14.39
C LYS A 296 18.92 -16.12 14.56
N ILE A 297 19.25 -16.99 13.58
CA ILE A 297 18.87 -18.42 13.58
C ILE A 297 20.08 -19.27 13.97
N GLU A 298 20.00 -19.97 15.10
CA GLU A 298 21.13 -20.69 15.68
C GLU A 298 21.33 -22.10 15.08
N ALA A 299 20.25 -22.76 14.66
CA ALA A 299 20.30 -24.14 14.17
C ALA A 299 19.63 -24.31 12.80
N PHE A 300 20.08 -25.31 12.04
CA PHE A 300 19.51 -25.60 10.70
C PHE A 300 18.06 -26.06 10.76
N GLU A 301 17.67 -26.78 11.81
CA GLU A 301 16.28 -27.18 12.06
C GLU A 301 15.38 -25.95 12.24
N ASP A 302 15.87 -24.91 12.93
CA ASP A 302 15.14 -23.64 13.13
C ASP A 302 15.02 -22.88 11.80
N TYR A 303 16.03 -22.94 10.92
CA TYR A 303 15.96 -22.36 9.60
C TYR A 303 14.81 -22.95 8.77
N ASN A 304 14.68 -24.29 8.76
CA ASN A 304 13.58 -24.96 8.06
C ASN A 304 12.21 -24.62 8.68
N ALA A 305 12.12 -24.52 10.01
CA ALA A 305 10.90 -24.11 10.68
C ALA A 305 10.50 -22.67 10.31
N CYS A 306 11.46 -21.75 10.21
CA CYS A 306 11.22 -20.39 9.71
C CYS A 306 10.73 -20.39 8.26
N MET A 307 11.33 -21.19 7.38
CA MET A 307 10.88 -21.35 5.99
C MET A 307 9.42 -21.82 5.91
N GLU A 308 9.04 -22.80 6.73
CA GLU A 308 7.64 -23.30 6.77
C GLU A 308 6.66 -22.20 7.23
N VAL A 309 7.01 -21.42 8.23
CA VAL A 309 6.16 -20.34 8.77
C VAL A 309 5.99 -19.22 7.75
N VAL A 310 7.09 -18.74 7.14
CA VAL A 310 7.06 -17.69 6.12
C VAL A 310 6.29 -18.17 4.89
N ALA A 311 6.49 -19.42 4.45
CA ALA A 311 5.77 -20.00 3.32
C ALA A 311 4.26 -20.10 3.59
N ALA A 312 3.87 -20.56 4.77
CA ALA A 312 2.46 -20.66 5.13
C ALA A 312 1.78 -19.29 5.11
N TYR A 313 2.42 -18.27 5.68
CA TYR A 313 1.94 -16.90 5.65
C TYR A 313 1.85 -16.36 4.21
N ALA A 314 2.94 -16.42 3.44
CA ALA A 314 2.95 -15.92 2.07
C ALA A 314 1.89 -16.57 1.16
N ASN A 315 1.58 -17.86 1.38
CA ASN A 315 0.60 -18.60 0.58
C ASN A 315 -0.86 -18.32 0.97
N CYS A 316 -1.12 -17.80 2.17
CA CYS A 316 -2.47 -17.41 2.58
C CYS A 316 -2.82 -15.95 2.24
N LEU A 317 -1.83 -15.14 1.85
CA LEU A 317 -2.03 -13.72 1.54
C LEU A 317 -2.70 -13.49 0.19
N PRO A 318 -3.56 -12.46 0.08
CA PRO A 318 -3.92 -11.89 -1.21
C PRO A 318 -2.67 -11.44 -1.96
N LYS A 319 -2.56 -11.75 -3.23
CA LYS A 319 -1.39 -11.40 -4.07
C LYS A 319 -1.78 -10.53 -5.24
N TRP A 320 -0.97 -9.52 -5.53
CA TRP A 320 -1.20 -8.58 -6.63
C TRP A 320 -1.16 -9.29 -7.99
N LEU A 321 -0.26 -10.25 -8.17
CA LEU A 321 -0.14 -11.05 -9.39
C LEU A 321 -1.31 -12.04 -9.59
N LEU A 322 -2.02 -12.38 -8.51
CA LEU A 322 -3.16 -13.29 -8.53
C LEU A 322 -4.51 -12.55 -8.38
N LEU A 323 -4.58 -11.28 -8.76
CA LEU A 323 -5.80 -10.47 -8.72
C LEU A 323 -6.47 -10.46 -7.33
N GLY A 324 -5.66 -10.43 -6.26
CA GLY A 324 -6.12 -10.46 -4.87
C GLY A 324 -6.42 -11.85 -4.31
N HIS A 325 -6.33 -12.91 -5.11
CA HIS A 325 -6.41 -14.28 -4.60
C HIS A 325 -5.11 -14.69 -3.90
N SER A 326 -5.22 -15.56 -2.92
CA SER A 326 -4.06 -16.21 -2.33
C SER A 326 -3.58 -17.39 -3.21
N ALA A 327 -2.31 -17.78 -3.05
CA ALA A 327 -1.79 -18.97 -3.72
C ALA A 327 -2.57 -20.23 -3.34
N ASN A 328 -3.00 -20.35 -2.08
CA ASN A 328 -3.83 -21.45 -1.62
C ASN A 328 -5.19 -21.50 -2.32
N GLU A 329 -5.86 -20.36 -2.51
CA GLU A 329 -7.14 -20.28 -3.23
C GLU A 329 -6.97 -20.68 -4.70
N VAL A 330 -5.96 -20.17 -5.38
CA VAL A 330 -5.69 -20.49 -6.80
C VAL A 330 -5.36 -21.97 -6.97
N ASN A 331 -4.59 -22.55 -6.08
CA ASN A 331 -4.28 -23.98 -6.12
C ASN A 331 -5.52 -24.84 -5.88
N CYS A 332 -6.39 -24.45 -4.95
CA CYS A 332 -7.69 -25.10 -4.77
C CYS A 332 -8.56 -25.04 -6.04
N LEU A 333 -8.60 -23.88 -6.73
CA LEU A 333 -9.34 -23.72 -7.97
C LEU A 333 -8.76 -24.58 -9.11
N LYS A 334 -7.45 -24.67 -9.25
CA LYS A 334 -6.80 -25.53 -10.25
C LYS A 334 -7.10 -27.01 -10.02
N VAL A 335 -7.15 -27.47 -8.78
CA VAL A 335 -7.56 -28.84 -8.42
C VAL A 335 -8.98 -29.13 -8.88
N ILE A 336 -9.88 -28.16 -8.79
CA ILE A 336 -11.28 -28.29 -9.21
C ILE A 336 -11.40 -28.38 -10.75
N LEU A 337 -10.56 -27.68 -11.49
CA LEU A 337 -10.66 -27.54 -12.94
C LEU A 337 -9.93 -28.64 -13.74
N GLN A 338 -8.99 -29.38 -13.16
CA GLN A 338 -8.17 -30.38 -13.83
C GLN A 338 -8.45 -31.80 -13.31
N SER A 339 -9.52 -32.42 -13.81
CA SER A 339 -10.02 -33.72 -13.31
C SER A 339 -9.27 -34.99 -13.80
N GLU A 340 -8.13 -34.91 -14.48
CA GLU A 340 -7.45 -36.08 -15.04
C GLU A 340 -6.04 -36.37 -14.49
N GLU A 341 -5.40 -35.48 -13.79
CA GLU A 341 -4.12 -35.75 -13.10
C GLU A 341 -4.13 -35.11 -11.71
N ASP A 342 -3.65 -35.86 -10.70
CA ASP A 342 -3.50 -35.27 -9.36
C ASP A 342 -2.59 -34.03 -9.42
N PRO A 343 -3.15 -32.83 -9.26
CA PRO A 343 -2.41 -31.58 -9.49
C PRO A 343 -1.26 -31.37 -8.50
N VAL A 344 -1.40 -31.94 -7.28
CA VAL A 344 -0.36 -31.91 -6.25
C VAL A 344 0.86 -32.70 -6.74
N SER A 345 0.64 -33.86 -7.33
CA SER A 345 1.71 -34.67 -7.90
C SER A 345 2.36 -34.00 -9.13
N ALA A 346 1.61 -33.25 -9.93
CA ALA A 346 2.13 -32.49 -11.06
C ALA A 346 2.98 -31.28 -10.62
N MET A 347 2.54 -30.58 -9.58
CA MET A 347 3.31 -29.47 -8.99
C MET A 347 4.58 -29.96 -8.27
N ILE A 348 4.50 -31.05 -7.51
CA ILE A 348 5.66 -31.66 -6.85
C ILE A 348 6.69 -32.15 -7.89
N ARG A 349 6.24 -32.65 -9.05
CA ARG A 349 7.12 -33.03 -10.15
C ARG A 349 7.85 -31.85 -10.79
N LYS A 350 7.16 -30.69 -10.92
CA LYS A 350 7.76 -29.46 -11.47
C LYS A 350 8.70 -28.78 -10.48
N ASN A 351 8.37 -28.81 -9.20
CA ASN A 351 9.21 -28.25 -8.16
C ASN A 351 9.22 -29.18 -6.92
N PRO A 352 10.24 -30.06 -6.80
CA PRO A 352 10.32 -31.02 -5.69
C PRO A 352 10.32 -30.38 -4.30
N LEU A 353 10.78 -29.13 -4.17
CA LEU A 353 10.76 -28.39 -2.91
C LEU A 353 9.33 -28.01 -2.50
N MET A 354 8.41 -27.84 -3.44
CA MET A 354 7.00 -27.60 -3.14
C MET A 354 6.33 -28.84 -2.50
N GLY A 355 6.83 -30.04 -2.74
CA GLY A 355 6.37 -31.25 -2.06
C GLY A 355 6.56 -31.22 -0.53
N LEU A 356 7.47 -30.38 -0.04
CA LEU A 356 7.65 -30.16 1.40
C LEU A 356 6.56 -29.29 2.01
N TYR A 357 5.90 -28.46 1.20
CA TYR A 357 4.94 -27.44 1.66
C TYR A 357 3.48 -27.73 1.29
N ILE A 358 3.26 -28.55 0.25
CA ILE A 358 1.91 -28.90 -0.20
C ILE A 358 1.50 -30.23 0.42
N ARG A 359 0.73 -30.19 1.50
CA ARG A 359 0.03 -31.35 1.99
C ARG A 359 -1.32 -31.45 1.31
N PRO A 360 -1.70 -32.62 0.75
CA PRO A 360 -3.06 -32.80 0.28
C PRO A 360 -4.02 -32.52 1.45
N VAL A 361 -4.99 -31.66 1.22
CA VAL A 361 -5.99 -31.34 2.25
C VAL A 361 -6.86 -32.57 2.44
N PRO A 362 -6.89 -33.20 3.63
CA PRO A 362 -7.78 -34.33 3.89
C PRO A 362 -9.24 -33.91 3.67
N ALA A 363 -10.04 -34.82 3.13
CA ALA A 363 -11.42 -34.53 2.75
C ALA A 363 -12.28 -33.96 3.91
N ASP A 364 -11.96 -34.32 5.13
CA ASP A 364 -12.69 -33.90 6.34
C ASP A 364 -12.12 -32.67 7.04
N ASP A 365 -10.92 -32.21 6.62
CA ASP A 365 -10.30 -31.02 7.20
C ASP A 365 -11.01 -29.74 6.76
N PRO A 366 -10.92 -28.64 7.55
CA PRO A 366 -11.42 -27.33 7.14
C PRO A 366 -10.85 -26.92 5.79
N CYS A 367 -11.71 -26.42 4.89
CA CYS A 367 -11.24 -25.95 3.58
C CYS A 367 -10.27 -24.78 3.73
N PRO A 368 -9.12 -24.79 3.03
CA PRO A 368 -8.13 -23.71 3.09
C PRO A 368 -8.66 -22.34 2.67
N CYS A 369 -9.83 -22.26 2.00
CA CYS A 369 -10.47 -21.00 1.63
C CYS A 369 -11.03 -20.20 2.82
N GLY A 370 -10.92 -20.72 4.06
CA GLY A 370 -11.40 -20.03 5.26
C GLY A 370 -12.92 -20.08 5.48
N SER A 371 -13.68 -20.81 4.64
CA SER A 371 -15.15 -20.94 4.76
C SER A 371 -15.62 -21.68 6.03
N GLY A 372 -14.73 -22.33 6.78
CA GLY A 372 -15.08 -23.18 7.92
C GLY A 372 -15.78 -24.50 7.55
N ILE A 373 -16.03 -24.76 6.27
CA ILE A 373 -16.64 -25.97 5.74
C ILE A 373 -15.53 -26.98 5.44
N SER A 374 -15.75 -28.28 5.72
CA SER A 374 -14.75 -29.30 5.37
C SER A 374 -14.50 -29.36 3.86
N TYR A 375 -13.26 -29.66 3.48
CA TYR A 375 -12.77 -29.60 2.11
C TYR A 375 -13.67 -30.35 1.12
N ARG A 376 -14.13 -31.58 1.46
CA ARG A 376 -15.05 -32.39 0.61
C ARG A 376 -16.38 -31.70 0.29
N PHE A 377 -16.86 -30.83 1.16
CA PHE A 377 -18.15 -30.13 0.97
C PHE A 377 -17.97 -28.69 0.46
N CYS A 378 -16.75 -28.23 0.34
CA CYS A 378 -16.39 -26.93 -0.19
C CYS A 378 -15.67 -27.07 -1.54
N HIS A 379 -14.39 -26.86 -1.60
CA HIS A 379 -13.58 -26.92 -2.83
C HIS A 379 -13.25 -28.36 -3.26
N GLY A 380 -13.33 -29.34 -2.39
CA GLY A 380 -13.23 -30.76 -2.72
C GLY A 380 -14.52 -31.42 -3.22
N ARG A 381 -15.62 -30.66 -3.35
CA ARG A 381 -16.96 -31.20 -3.73
C ARG A 381 -16.97 -31.90 -5.09
N ASN A 382 -16.11 -31.52 -6.03
CA ASN A 382 -16.08 -32.07 -7.38
C ASN A 382 -14.98 -33.14 -7.57
N LEU A 383 -14.36 -33.60 -6.48
CA LEU A 383 -13.33 -34.64 -6.48
C LEU A 383 -13.87 -36.02 -6.05
N SER A 384 -15.18 -36.15 -5.81
CA SER A 384 -15.87 -37.39 -5.44
C SER A 384 -16.66 -37.98 -6.60
#